data_ddec88f3c89acfb6b82ccd6e20c61eaa
#
_entry.id   ddec88f3c89acfb6b82ccd6e20c61eaa
#
_cell.length_a   1.000
_cell.length_b   1.000
_cell.length_c   1.000
_cell.angle_alpha   90.00
_cell.angle_beta   90.00
_cell.angle_gamma   90.00
#
_symmetry.space_group_name_H-M   'P 1'
#
loop_
_entity.id
_entity.type
_entity.pdbx_description
1 polymer ?
#
loop_
_entity_poly.entity_id
_entity_poly.type
_entity_poly.pdbx_seq_one_letter_code
_entity_poly.pdbx_strand_id
1 'polypeptide(L)' 'MKYCTGCEQTKELTEFNKDPQKRDGLQSRCKVCMNAYKKKWYQNNREKHNAKSKK' A
#
# COMPACT_ATOMS: atom_id res chain seq x y z
N MET A 1 3.41 2.72 18.28
CA MET A 1 2.28 2.44 17.40
C MET A 1 2.06 3.63 16.46
N LYS A 2 1.43 3.37 15.35
CA LYS A 2 1.25 4.38 14.32
C LYS A 2 -0.18 4.30 13.78
N TYR A 3 -0.78 5.47 13.53
CA TYR A 3 -2.12 5.53 12.99
C TYR A 3 -2.11 5.24 11.49
N CYS A 4 -2.95 4.32 11.04
CA CYS A 4 -3.09 4.00 9.62
C CYS A 4 -4.20 4.83 9.02
N THR A 5 -3.86 5.66 8.04
CA THR A 5 -4.87 6.49 7.39
C THR A 5 -5.77 5.71 6.44
N GLY A 6 -5.35 4.49 6.08
CA GLY A 6 -6.16 3.67 5.19
C GLY A 6 -7.35 3.02 5.88
N CYS A 7 -7.08 2.31 6.96
CA CYS A 7 -8.15 1.66 7.72
C CYS A 7 -8.56 2.48 8.94
N GLU A 8 -7.89 3.60 9.18
CA GLU A 8 -8.21 4.50 10.29
C GLU A 8 -8.12 3.78 11.64
N GLN A 9 -7.03 3.03 11.81
CA GLN A 9 -6.79 2.30 13.04
C GLN A 9 -5.33 2.45 13.43
N THR A 10 -5.08 2.39 14.73
CA THR A 10 -3.72 2.42 15.23
C THR A 10 -3.17 1.00 15.21
N LYS A 11 -2.01 0.83 14.57
CA LYS A 11 -1.39 -0.48 14.44
C LYS A 11 0.03 -0.44 14.91
N GLU A 12 0.62 -1.63 15.09
CA GLU A 12 2.01 -1.74 15.45
C GLU A 12 2.90 -1.19 14.36
N LEU A 13 4.07 -0.71 14.74
CA LEU A 13 5.00 -0.18 13.74
C LEU A 13 5.41 -1.25 12.75
N THR A 14 5.44 -2.51 13.17
CA THR A 14 5.79 -3.60 12.29
C THR A 14 4.74 -3.85 11.22
N GLU A 15 3.55 -3.30 11.39
CA GLU A 15 2.48 -3.44 10.41
C GLU A 15 2.63 -2.46 9.26
N PHE A 16 3.65 -1.62 9.28
CA PHE A 16 3.87 -0.62 8.25
C PHE A 16 5.14 -0.92 7.48
N ASN A 17 5.12 -0.61 6.19
CA ASN A 17 6.31 -0.75 5.36
C ASN A 17 7.26 0.39 5.62
N LYS A 18 8.55 0.12 5.44
CA LYS A 18 9.56 1.14 5.62
C LYS A 18 9.56 2.10 4.44
N ASP A 19 9.73 3.36 4.74
CA ASP A 19 9.78 4.40 3.71
C ASP A 19 10.77 5.46 4.15
N PRO A 20 11.99 5.46 3.59
CA PRO A 20 13.02 6.38 4.00
C PRO A 20 12.69 7.85 3.72
N GLN A 21 11.72 8.09 2.87
CA GLN A 21 11.31 9.46 2.56
C GLN A 21 10.35 10.03 3.59
N LYS A 22 9.84 9.19 4.48
CA LYS A 22 8.94 9.66 5.51
C LYS A 22 9.72 10.06 6.75
N ARG A 23 9.13 10.97 7.52
CA ARG A 23 9.76 11.47 8.72
C ARG A 23 10.08 10.35 9.71
N ASP A 24 9.11 9.50 9.93
CA ASP A 24 9.26 8.41 10.90
C ASP A 24 9.82 7.14 10.25
N GLY A 25 10.14 7.20 8.96
CA GLY A 25 10.69 6.06 8.27
C GLY A 25 9.68 4.98 7.93
N LEU A 26 8.39 5.30 8.04
CA LEU A 26 7.33 4.34 7.75
C LEU A 26 6.25 4.99 6.91
N GLN A 27 5.55 4.16 6.15
CA GLN A 27 4.45 4.65 5.35
C GLN A 27 3.24 4.95 6.24
N SER A 28 2.34 5.78 5.73
CA SER A 28 1.17 6.16 6.51
C SER A 28 0.07 5.11 6.48
N ARG A 29 0.22 4.07 5.68
CA ARG A 29 -0.75 2.98 5.59
C ARG A 29 -0.11 1.69 6.01
N CYS A 30 -0.89 0.82 6.67
CA CYS A 30 -0.38 -0.47 7.08
C CYS A 30 -0.25 -1.40 5.88
N LYS A 31 0.43 -2.53 6.09
CA LYS A 31 0.68 -3.46 5.01
C LYS A 31 -0.61 -3.99 4.41
N VAL A 32 -1.60 -4.22 5.24
CA VAL A 32 -2.90 -4.71 4.77
C VAL A 32 -3.54 -3.69 3.83
N CYS A 33 -3.51 -2.43 4.22
CA CYS A 33 -4.09 -1.38 3.39
C CYS A 33 -3.31 -1.22 2.09
N MET A 34 -2.00 -1.34 2.16
CA MET A 34 -1.18 -1.24 0.95
C MET A 34 -1.49 -2.38 0.00
N ASN A 35 -1.66 -3.58 0.53
CA ASN A 35 -2.01 -4.72 -0.30
C ASN A 35 -3.36 -4.53 -0.96
N ALA A 36 -4.32 -4.04 -0.21
CA ALA A 36 -5.65 -3.78 -0.76
C ALA A 36 -5.59 -2.72 -1.85
N TYR A 37 -4.78 -1.70 -1.61
CA TYR A 37 -4.61 -0.64 -2.60
C TYR A 37 -4.01 -1.19 -3.89
N LYS A 38 -2.97 -1.99 -3.78
CA LYS A 38 -2.33 -2.57 -4.96
C LYS A 38 -3.30 -3.45 -5.72
N LYS A 39 -4.06 -4.24 -5.00
CA LYS A 39 -5.03 -5.12 -5.63
C LYS A 39 -6.05 -4.33 -6.41
N LYS A 40 -6.53 -3.26 -5.81
CA LYS A 40 -7.51 -2.41 -6.47
C LYS A 40 -6.91 -1.75 -7.70
N TRP A 41 -5.67 -1.31 -7.59
CA TRP A 41 -4.99 -0.68 -8.69
C TRP A 41 -4.85 -1.63 -9.87
N TYR A 42 -4.50 -2.87 -9.59
CA TYR A 42 -4.36 -3.88 -10.63
C TYR A 42 -5.67 -4.10 -11.35
N GLN A 43 -6.75 -4.16 -10.62
CA GLN A 43 -8.06 -4.37 -11.24
C GLN A 43 -8.44 -3.21 -12.14
N ASN A 44 -8.14 -2.01 -11.72
CA ASN A 44 -8.48 -0.84 -12.51
C ASN A 44 -7.62 -0.70 -13.76
N ASN A 45 -6.38 -1.15 -13.68
CA ASN A 45 -5.45 -1.01 -14.79
C ASN A 45 -5.18 -2.33 -15.49
N ARG A 46 -6.07 -3.24 -15.33
CA ARG A 46 -5.89 -4.60 -15.80
C ARG A 46 -5.69 -4.68 -17.31
N GLU A 47 -6.49 -3.99 -18.06
CA GLU A 47 -6.41 -4.04 -19.52
C GLU A 47 -5.07 -3.54 -20.03
N LYS A 48 -4.63 -2.43 -19.51
CA LYS A 48 -3.34 -1.90 -19.90
C LYS A 48 -2.24 -2.89 -19.59
N HIS A 49 -2.30 -3.46 -18.42
CA HIS A 49 -1.31 -4.40 -17.96
C HIS A 49 -1.29 -5.63 -18.85
N ASN A 50 -2.45 -6.15 -19.17
CA ASN A 50 -2.56 -7.32 -20.02
C ASN A 50 -2.06 -7.06 -21.42
N ALA A 51 -2.35 -5.90 -21.93
CA ALA A 51 -1.91 -5.54 -23.27
C ALA A 51 -0.39 -5.59 -23.35
N LYS A 52 0.26 -5.14 -22.31
CA LYS A 52 1.71 -5.18 -22.26
C LYS A 52 2.24 -6.60 -22.16
N SER A 53 1.62 -7.39 -21.33
CA SER A 53 2.11 -8.74 -21.11
C SER A 53 1.93 -9.62 -22.33
N LYS A 54 1.06 -9.24 -23.21
CA LYS A 54 0.89 -9.99 -24.46
C LYS A 54 2.05 -9.86 -25.39
N LYS A 55 2.81 -8.85 -25.20
CA LYS A 55 4.01 -8.67 -25.96
C LYS A 55 5.09 -9.62 -25.48
#